data_9e24b9dbe4e504714f07ade75c46c2f4
#
_entry.id   9e24b9dbe4e504714f07ade75c46c2f4
#
_cell.length_a   1.000
_cell.length_b   1.000
_cell.length_c   1.000
_cell.angle_alpha   90.00
_cell.angle_beta   90.00
_cell.angle_gamma   90.00
#
_symmetry.space_group_name_H-M   'P 1'
#
loop_
_entity.id
_entity.type
_entity.pdbx_description
1 polymer ?
#
loop_
_entity_poly.entity_id
_entity_poly.type
_entity_poly.pdbx_seq_one_letter_code
_entity_poly.pdbx_strand_id
1 'polypeptide(L)'
;MDKYQKVLLETEKTSVFFTCASKKNFSVLNGGFNYNEDVYTLTQEEDIFSTKYEFVVKTNPNIETCTFLVNGEWQSASRKGSAFSVELDFENRVEKVKLTFADNIVDDYIFSIQYVEADKDLYYQKQEAERKANLLAAAQIRHSTSSDLINIYFQPCCDKYEYTEILLYIPQEENFKGWTGEGRKVVEILSWSMIKKCKVPPEDFYKSINGLAPGTYSYVIKQYDKKDELLMETEHFEFRIQKPKQPIMGRINRI
;
A
#
# COMPACT_ATOMS: atom_id res chain seq x y z
N MET A 1 15.70 11.51 21.99
CA MET A 1 16.35 12.28 20.92
C MET A 1 15.51 12.11 19.67
N ASP A 2 15.15 13.20 19.03
CA ASP A 2 14.28 13.16 17.85
C ASP A 2 15.10 12.66 16.67
N LYS A 3 14.80 11.48 16.12
CA LYS A 3 15.60 10.85 15.04
C LYS A 3 15.63 11.68 13.75
N TYR A 4 14.73 12.67 13.62
CA TYR A 4 14.64 13.57 12.48
C TYR A 4 15.38 14.89 12.67
N GLN A 5 16.07 15.07 13.81
CA GLN A 5 16.88 16.24 14.05
C GLN A 5 18.33 15.93 13.67
N LYS A 6 18.87 16.69 12.73
CA LYS A 6 20.26 16.57 12.30
C LYS A 6 20.92 17.94 12.22
N VAL A 7 22.16 18.03 12.65
CA VAL A 7 22.99 19.22 12.42
C VAL A 7 23.31 19.29 10.95
N LEU A 8 23.01 20.39 10.32
CA LEU A 8 23.24 20.62 8.90
C LEU A 8 24.48 21.43 8.63
N LEU A 9 24.70 22.41 9.48
CA LEU A 9 25.86 23.27 9.40
C LEU A 9 26.34 23.55 10.81
N GLU A 10 27.63 23.38 11.05
CA GLU A 10 28.31 23.82 12.25
C GLU A 10 29.46 24.71 11.81
N THR A 11 29.38 26.00 12.14
CA THR A 11 30.44 26.96 11.95
C THR A 11 30.90 27.44 13.31
N GLU A 12 32.04 28.11 13.43
CA GLU A 12 32.51 28.69 14.68
C GLU A 12 31.47 29.63 15.34
N LYS A 13 30.51 30.17 14.56
CA LYS A 13 29.50 31.16 15.01
C LYS A 13 28.06 30.66 14.96
N THR A 14 27.73 29.64 14.19
CA THR A 14 26.33 29.23 13.94
C THR A 14 26.20 27.74 13.69
N SER A 15 25.25 27.12 14.38
CA SER A 15 24.81 25.74 14.10
C SER A 15 23.39 25.77 13.56
N VAL A 16 23.17 25.15 12.41
CA VAL A 16 21.88 25.07 11.78
C VAL A 16 21.40 23.61 11.83
N PHE A 17 20.20 23.41 12.32
CA PHE A 17 19.59 22.10 12.47
C PHE A 17 18.32 22.03 11.61
N PHE A 18 18.18 21.01 10.84
CA PHE A 18 16.90 20.70 10.20
C PHE A 18 16.04 19.81 11.09
N THR A 19 14.80 20.19 11.24
CA THR A 19 13.78 19.34 11.85
C THR A 19 12.55 19.40 10.97
N CYS A 20 12.09 18.27 10.49
CA CYS A 20 10.76 18.18 9.94
C CYS A 20 9.78 17.92 11.08
N ALA A 21 8.74 18.75 11.22
CA ALA A 21 7.74 18.60 12.25
C ALA A 21 6.86 17.37 12.04
N SER A 22 6.65 16.98 10.78
CA SER A 22 6.03 15.70 10.46
C SER A 22 7.09 14.60 10.56
N LYS A 23 7.11 13.88 11.65
CA LYS A 23 8.10 12.84 11.98
C LYS A 23 8.17 11.69 10.97
N LYS A 24 7.26 11.64 10.00
CA LYS A 24 7.15 10.55 9.04
C LYS A 24 7.59 10.92 7.63
N ASN A 25 7.71 12.20 7.29
CA ASN A 25 7.71 12.62 5.89
C ASN A 25 9.08 12.91 5.30
N PHE A 26 10.11 13.12 6.12
CA PHE A 26 11.45 13.40 5.63
C PHE A 26 12.53 12.75 6.50
N SER A 27 13.49 12.11 5.86
CA SER A 27 14.76 11.72 6.47
C SER A 27 15.91 12.48 5.81
N VAL A 28 16.86 12.95 6.58
CA VAL A 28 18.07 13.58 6.03
C VAL A 28 19.04 12.48 5.66
N LEU A 29 19.23 12.26 4.34
CA LEU A 29 20.20 11.32 3.79
C LEU A 29 21.53 11.97 3.60
N ASN A 30 22.43 12.18 4.29
CA ASN A 30 23.77 12.73 4.04
C ASN A 30 23.83 14.20 3.65
N GLY A 31 24.11 15.06 4.60
CA GLY A 31 24.71 16.36 4.34
C GLY A 31 26.15 16.17 3.88
N GLY A 32 26.37 16.08 2.59
CA GLY A 32 27.69 16.16 1.99
C GLY A 32 28.00 17.63 1.74
N PHE A 33 29.03 18.18 2.37
CA PHE A 33 29.57 19.49 2.01
C PHE A 33 30.20 19.36 0.61
N ASN A 34 29.63 20.07 -0.36
CA ASN A 34 30.37 20.44 -1.55
C ASN A 34 30.89 21.87 -1.32
N TYR A 35 32.17 22.06 -1.39
CA TYR A 35 32.88 23.32 -1.06
C TYR A 35 32.43 24.55 -1.86
N ASN A 36 31.57 24.39 -2.88
CA ASN A 36 31.12 25.48 -3.75
C ASN A 36 29.60 25.76 -3.68
N GLU A 37 28.78 24.85 -3.18
CA GLU A 37 27.34 25.07 -2.96
C GLU A 37 26.90 24.17 -1.80
N ASP A 38 26.40 24.79 -0.75
CA ASP A 38 25.80 24.02 0.34
C ASP A 38 24.46 23.44 -0.12
N VAL A 39 24.44 22.17 -0.35
CA VAL A 39 23.26 21.42 -0.78
C VAL A 39 22.93 20.36 0.25
N TYR A 40 21.71 20.40 0.74
CA TYR A 40 21.18 19.40 1.67
C TYR A 40 20.16 18.52 0.97
N THR A 41 20.33 17.21 1.09
CA THR A 41 19.44 16.22 0.50
C THR A 41 18.43 15.73 1.53
N LEU A 42 17.15 15.88 1.23
CA LEU A 42 16.04 15.32 2.00
C LEU A 42 15.41 14.18 1.22
N THR A 43 15.20 13.04 1.89
CA THR A 43 14.42 11.92 1.31
C THR A 43 12.98 12.06 1.74
N GLN A 44 12.08 12.05 0.77
CA GLN A 44 10.64 11.96 1.04
C GLN A 44 10.29 10.54 1.47
N GLU A 45 9.56 10.42 2.57
CA GLU A 45 8.93 9.16 2.96
C GLU A 45 7.56 9.04 2.27
N GLU A 46 7.09 7.81 2.04
CA GLU A 46 5.87 7.52 1.26
C GLU A 46 4.60 8.20 1.78
N ASP A 47 4.53 8.53 3.07
CA ASP A 47 3.34 9.15 3.70
C ASP A 47 3.14 10.64 3.37
N ILE A 48 4.08 11.28 2.68
CA ILE A 48 4.05 12.73 2.42
C ILE A 48 2.91 13.15 1.49
N PHE A 49 2.43 12.23 0.64
CA PHE A 49 1.46 12.56 -0.42
C PHE A 49 0.06 12.92 0.06
N SER A 50 -0.21 12.84 1.35
CA SER A 50 -1.56 13.04 1.91
C SER A 50 -1.68 14.19 2.92
N THR A 51 -0.59 14.87 3.30
CA THR A 51 -0.61 15.78 4.46
C THR A 51 0.19 17.06 4.26
N LYS A 52 -0.29 18.15 4.86
CA LYS A 52 0.52 19.35 5.08
C LYS A 52 1.70 19.05 5.99
N TYR A 53 2.80 19.73 5.76
CA TYR A 53 3.99 19.59 6.60
C TYR A 53 4.54 20.95 7.02
N GLU A 54 5.24 21.00 8.15
CA GLU A 54 5.97 22.16 8.60
C GLU A 54 7.46 21.93 8.35
N PHE A 55 8.06 22.79 7.52
CA PHE A 55 9.51 22.80 7.32
C PHE A 55 10.14 23.72 8.38
N VAL A 56 11.07 23.20 9.16
CA VAL A 56 11.64 23.89 10.31
C VAL A 56 13.15 23.92 10.24
N VAL A 57 13.73 25.11 10.39
CA VAL A 57 15.16 25.34 10.56
C VAL A 57 15.42 25.83 11.96
N LYS A 58 16.20 25.11 12.75
CA LYS A 58 16.68 25.54 14.06
C LYS A 58 18.07 26.15 13.93
N THR A 59 18.24 27.32 14.49
CA THR A 59 19.47 28.13 14.35
C THR A 59 20.01 28.55 15.71
N ASN A 60 21.22 29.06 15.72
CA ASN A 60 21.78 29.76 16.85
C ASN A 60 21.11 31.14 17.04
N PRO A 61 21.17 31.73 18.23
CA PRO A 61 20.49 32.98 18.54
C PRO A 61 20.90 34.19 17.70
N ASN A 62 22.10 34.18 17.11
CA ASN A 62 22.63 35.24 16.26
C ASN A 62 22.04 35.31 14.85
N ILE A 63 21.15 34.42 14.48
CA ILE A 63 20.39 34.55 13.23
C ILE A 63 19.23 35.51 13.46
N GLU A 64 19.19 36.59 12.68
CA GLU A 64 18.13 37.60 12.75
C GLU A 64 16.89 37.18 11.96
N THR A 65 17.09 36.78 10.69
CA THR A 65 16.00 36.38 9.82
C THR A 65 16.33 35.08 9.09
N CYS A 66 15.26 34.38 8.73
CA CYS A 66 15.30 33.22 7.83
C CYS A 66 14.23 33.38 6.79
N THR A 67 14.58 33.19 5.52
CA THR A 67 13.63 33.16 4.42
C THR A 67 13.75 31.86 3.64
N PHE A 68 12.63 31.39 3.13
CA PHE A 68 12.55 30.17 2.35
C PHE A 68 12.16 30.51 0.90
N LEU A 69 12.89 29.98 -0.05
CA LEU A 69 12.50 30.00 -1.46
C LEU A 69 11.55 28.83 -1.70
N VAL A 70 10.30 29.14 -1.99
CA VAL A 70 9.25 28.14 -2.24
C VAL A 70 8.61 28.47 -3.59
N ASN A 71 8.66 27.54 -4.53
CA ASN A 71 8.12 27.70 -5.90
C ASN A 71 8.62 28.98 -6.58
N GLY A 72 9.90 29.30 -6.43
CA GLY A 72 10.52 30.49 -7.03
C GLY A 72 10.28 31.81 -6.27
N GLU A 73 9.53 31.82 -5.16
CA GLU A 73 9.24 33.03 -4.38
C GLU A 73 9.86 32.96 -2.98
N TRP A 74 10.51 34.05 -2.54
CA TRP A 74 11.04 34.17 -1.21
C TRP A 74 9.95 34.52 -0.19
N GLN A 75 9.79 33.68 0.82
CA GLN A 75 8.83 33.83 1.90
C GLN A 75 9.56 33.97 3.25
N SER A 76 9.10 34.91 4.08
CA SER A 76 9.63 35.06 5.43
C SER A 76 9.15 33.92 6.31
N ALA A 77 10.07 33.31 7.04
CA ALA A 77 9.76 32.26 8.00
C ALA A 77 9.09 32.82 9.25
N SER A 78 8.17 32.05 9.82
CA SER A 78 7.66 32.29 11.17
C SER A 78 8.73 31.93 12.20
N ARG A 79 9.04 32.87 13.13
CA ARG A 79 10.06 32.67 14.18
C ARG A 79 9.43 32.20 15.47
N LYS A 80 9.97 31.13 16.04
CA LYS A 80 9.61 30.65 17.36
C LYS A 80 10.88 30.30 18.15
N GLY A 81 11.35 31.26 18.96
CA GLY A 81 12.64 31.14 19.63
C GLY A 81 13.81 31.12 18.65
N SER A 82 14.59 30.07 18.65
CA SER A 82 15.68 29.82 17.71
C SER A 82 15.25 29.00 16.48
N ALA A 83 13.97 28.73 16.33
CA ALA A 83 13.43 27.99 15.18
C ALA A 83 12.68 28.94 14.23
N PHE A 84 12.86 28.69 12.95
CA PHE A 84 12.15 29.33 11.85
C PHE A 84 11.39 28.27 11.07
N SER A 85 10.13 28.53 10.76
CA SER A 85 9.29 27.53 10.07
C SER A 85 8.38 28.14 9.00
N VAL A 86 7.94 27.27 8.09
CA VAL A 86 6.89 27.53 7.11
C VAL A 86 6.00 26.31 6.99
N GLU A 87 4.68 26.52 6.94
CA GLU A 87 3.71 25.46 6.66
C GLU A 87 3.51 25.36 5.14
N LEU A 88 3.60 24.15 4.62
CA LEU A 88 3.52 23.86 3.18
C LEU A 88 2.59 22.69 2.92
N ASP A 89 1.90 22.72 1.81
CA ASP A 89 1.29 21.53 1.23
C ASP A 89 2.39 20.67 0.62
N PHE A 90 2.19 19.37 0.53
CA PHE A 90 3.23 18.44 0.05
C PHE A 90 3.71 18.72 -1.40
N GLU A 91 2.91 19.43 -2.21
CA GLU A 91 3.28 19.85 -3.58
C GLU A 91 4.28 21.01 -3.57
N ASN A 92 4.35 21.75 -2.48
CA ASN A 92 5.22 22.89 -2.31
C ASN A 92 6.49 22.50 -1.57
N ARG A 93 7.64 22.93 -2.07
CA ARG A 93 8.95 22.55 -1.54
C ARG A 93 9.79 23.75 -1.27
N VAL A 94 10.57 23.71 -0.19
CA VAL A 94 11.63 24.67 0.05
C VAL A 94 12.82 24.35 -0.85
N GLU A 95 13.09 25.20 -1.81
CA GLU A 95 14.21 25.03 -2.74
C GLU A 95 15.53 25.53 -2.14
N LYS A 96 15.45 26.68 -1.44
CA LYS A 96 16.61 27.30 -0.80
C LYS A 96 16.21 27.92 0.53
N VAL A 97 17.19 28.02 1.41
CA VAL A 97 17.08 28.73 2.69
C VAL A 97 18.14 29.83 2.73
N LYS A 98 17.72 31.03 3.12
CA LYS A 98 18.61 32.17 3.34
C LYS A 98 18.55 32.59 4.82
N LEU A 99 19.72 32.66 5.45
CA LEU A 99 19.91 33.09 6.83
C LEU A 99 20.64 34.43 6.83
N THR A 100 20.09 35.41 7.55
CA THR A 100 20.70 36.71 7.77
C THR A 100 21.18 36.84 9.22
N PHE A 101 22.39 37.28 9.41
CA PHE A 101 23.00 37.42 10.73
C PHE A 101 22.75 38.80 11.33
N ALA A 102 22.60 38.85 12.65
CA ALA A 102 22.28 40.10 13.39
C ALA A 102 23.36 41.17 13.33
N ASP A 103 24.62 40.76 13.12
CA ASP A 103 25.77 41.67 13.30
C ASP A 103 26.19 42.39 12.01
N ASN A 104 25.56 42.10 10.86
CA ASN A 104 25.91 42.63 9.52
C ASN A 104 27.42 42.50 9.15
N ILE A 105 28.18 41.69 9.90
CA ILE A 105 29.62 41.48 9.69
C ILE A 105 29.87 40.26 8.79
N VAL A 106 28.87 39.38 8.72
CA VAL A 106 28.93 38.14 7.94
C VAL A 106 27.90 38.26 6.83
N ASP A 107 28.29 37.88 5.62
CA ASP A 107 27.37 37.80 4.46
C ASP A 107 26.22 36.83 4.74
N ASP A 108 25.07 37.08 4.11
CA ASP A 108 23.93 36.17 4.15
C ASP A 108 24.37 34.76 3.72
N TYR A 109 23.93 33.79 4.49
CA TYR A 109 24.20 32.41 4.16
C TYR A 109 23.02 31.78 3.42
N ILE A 110 23.27 31.27 2.21
CA ILE A 110 22.26 30.63 1.37
C ILE A 110 22.67 29.19 1.10
N PHE A 111 21.73 28.26 1.32
CA PHE A 111 21.92 26.86 0.98
C PHE A 111 20.70 26.32 0.23
N SER A 112 20.92 25.29 -0.59
CA SER A 112 19.91 24.65 -1.42
C SER A 112 19.40 23.37 -0.79
N ILE A 113 18.13 23.03 -1.05
CA ILE A 113 17.52 21.77 -0.64
C ILE A 113 17.29 20.94 -1.89
N GLN A 114 17.83 19.73 -1.91
CA GLN A 114 17.57 18.74 -2.93
C GLN A 114 16.71 17.62 -2.34
N TYR A 115 15.66 17.22 -3.04
CA TYR A 115 14.78 16.15 -2.62
C TYR A 115 15.06 14.87 -3.40
N VAL A 116 15.14 13.75 -2.69
CA VAL A 116 15.01 12.43 -3.27
C VAL A 116 13.54 12.04 -3.16
N GLU A 117 12.88 12.02 -4.30
CA GLU A 117 11.44 11.78 -4.34
C GLU A 117 11.09 10.35 -3.98
N ALA A 118 10.02 10.16 -3.22
CA ALA A 118 9.38 8.87 -3.09
C ALA A 118 8.68 8.52 -4.42
N ASP A 119 8.66 7.25 -4.77
CA ASP A 119 7.91 6.76 -5.92
C ASP A 119 6.41 6.86 -5.63
N LYS A 120 5.77 7.87 -6.22
CA LYS A 120 4.35 8.16 -6.05
C LYS A 120 3.47 7.01 -6.55
N ASP A 121 3.86 6.40 -7.67
CA ASP A 121 3.09 5.31 -8.26
C ASP A 121 3.18 4.06 -7.37
N LEU A 122 4.35 3.76 -6.83
CA LEU A 122 4.53 2.68 -5.86
C LEU A 122 3.72 2.91 -4.58
N TYR A 123 3.66 4.13 -4.08
CA TYR A 123 2.84 4.49 -2.92
C TYR A 123 1.35 4.21 -3.16
N TYR A 124 0.78 4.69 -4.28
CA TYR A 124 -0.62 4.43 -4.60
C TYR A 124 -0.91 2.96 -4.86
N GLN A 125 0.02 2.23 -5.49
CA GLN A 125 -0.09 0.78 -5.65
C GLN A 125 -0.15 0.04 -4.30
N LYS A 126 0.70 0.43 -3.34
CA LYS A 126 0.69 -0.14 -1.99
C LYS A 126 -0.62 0.16 -1.24
N GLN A 127 -1.11 1.41 -1.29
CA GLN A 127 -2.39 1.77 -0.68
C GLN A 127 -3.56 0.99 -1.28
N GLU A 128 -3.60 0.86 -2.60
CA GLU A 128 -4.65 0.10 -3.26
C GLU A 128 -4.56 -1.40 -2.96
N ALA A 129 -3.36 -1.97 -2.88
CA ALA A 129 -3.16 -3.34 -2.46
C ALA A 129 -3.61 -3.58 -1.01
N GLU A 130 -3.29 -2.67 -0.09
CA GLU A 130 -3.73 -2.73 1.29
C GLU A 130 -5.26 -2.59 1.40
N ARG A 131 -5.86 -1.65 0.66
CA ARG A 131 -7.32 -1.50 0.58
C ARG A 131 -7.98 -2.79 0.12
N LYS A 132 -7.49 -3.40 -0.96
CA LYS A 132 -7.99 -4.69 -1.48
C LYS A 132 -7.85 -5.81 -0.46
N ALA A 133 -6.69 -5.91 0.21
CA ALA A 133 -6.46 -6.91 1.24
C ALA A 133 -7.43 -6.76 2.43
N ASN A 134 -7.72 -5.53 2.87
CA ASN A 134 -8.66 -5.24 3.94
C ASN A 134 -10.10 -5.62 3.55
N LEU A 135 -10.53 -5.31 2.33
CA LEU A 135 -11.86 -5.72 1.82
C LEU A 135 -11.98 -7.24 1.75
N LEU A 136 -10.95 -7.91 1.26
CA LEU A 136 -10.91 -9.38 1.18
C LEU A 136 -10.95 -10.02 2.57
N ALA A 137 -10.21 -9.49 3.53
CA ALA A 137 -10.22 -9.97 4.92
C ALA A 137 -11.60 -9.78 5.58
N ALA A 138 -12.26 -8.64 5.34
CA ALA A 138 -13.61 -8.36 5.84
C ALA A 138 -14.65 -9.33 5.25
N ALA A 139 -14.50 -9.71 3.98
CA ALA A 139 -15.42 -10.62 3.31
C ALA A 139 -15.40 -12.06 3.85
N GLN A 140 -14.41 -12.46 4.63
CA GLN A 140 -14.32 -13.76 5.35
C GLN A 140 -14.71 -14.98 4.50
N ILE A 141 -14.20 -15.04 3.27
CA ILE A 141 -14.59 -16.04 2.29
C ILE A 141 -14.09 -17.42 2.72
N ARG A 142 -14.99 -18.40 2.69
CA ARG A 142 -14.68 -19.82 2.95
C ARG A 142 -15.60 -20.72 2.15
N HIS A 143 -15.20 -21.96 1.94
CA HIS A 143 -16.06 -22.95 1.30
C HIS A 143 -15.96 -24.33 1.95
N SER A 144 -16.96 -25.14 1.65
CA SER A 144 -16.95 -26.59 1.92
C SER A 144 -17.45 -27.36 0.71
N THR A 145 -16.90 -28.53 0.46
CA THR A 145 -17.25 -29.38 -0.66
C THR A 145 -17.83 -30.71 -0.19
N SER A 146 -18.72 -31.28 -0.97
CA SER A 146 -19.30 -32.61 -0.82
C SER A 146 -19.19 -33.38 -2.14
N SER A 147 -19.89 -34.50 -2.31
CA SER A 147 -19.76 -35.40 -3.46
C SER A 147 -20.05 -34.75 -4.81
N ASP A 148 -20.94 -33.77 -4.87
CA ASP A 148 -21.37 -33.06 -6.11
C ASP A 148 -21.72 -31.61 -5.84
N LEU A 149 -21.30 -31.05 -4.69
CA LEU A 149 -21.77 -29.79 -4.13
C LEU A 149 -20.61 -28.98 -3.59
N ILE A 150 -20.64 -27.67 -3.81
CA ILE A 150 -19.87 -26.69 -3.05
C ILE A 150 -20.81 -25.72 -2.35
N ASN A 151 -20.53 -25.44 -1.09
CA ASN A 151 -21.11 -24.34 -0.32
C ASN A 151 -20.06 -23.25 -0.17
N ILE A 152 -20.38 -22.05 -0.61
CA ILE A 152 -19.53 -20.88 -0.53
C ILE A 152 -20.15 -19.92 0.46
N TYR A 153 -19.40 -19.50 1.47
CA TYR A 153 -19.78 -18.56 2.52
C TYR A 153 -18.95 -17.29 2.39
N PHE A 154 -19.57 -16.16 2.65
CA PHE A 154 -18.92 -14.86 2.61
C PHE A 154 -19.64 -13.86 3.54
N GLN A 155 -19.00 -12.73 3.78
CA GLN A 155 -19.57 -11.58 4.49
C GLN A 155 -19.50 -10.35 3.59
N PRO A 156 -20.27 -9.28 3.86
CA PRO A 156 -20.07 -7.98 3.23
C PRO A 156 -18.64 -7.48 3.43
N CYS A 157 -17.99 -7.03 2.36
CA CYS A 157 -16.62 -6.49 2.45
C CYS A 157 -16.58 -5.09 3.10
N CYS A 158 -17.69 -4.35 3.08
CA CYS A 158 -17.83 -3.04 3.70
C CYS A 158 -19.31 -2.62 3.78
N ASP A 159 -19.59 -1.48 4.44
CA ASP A 159 -20.95 -0.95 4.64
C ASP A 159 -21.67 -0.54 3.35
N LYS A 160 -20.94 -0.36 2.24
CA LYS A 160 -21.54 -0.01 0.93
C LYS A 160 -22.00 -1.22 0.12
N TYR A 161 -21.76 -2.43 0.64
CA TYR A 161 -22.14 -3.68 0.00
C TYR A 161 -23.64 -3.77 -0.28
N GLU A 162 -24.00 -4.25 -1.48
CA GLU A 162 -25.38 -4.49 -1.89
C GLU A 162 -25.63 -5.93 -2.34
N TYR A 163 -24.73 -6.53 -3.11
CA TYR A 163 -24.90 -7.92 -3.55
C TYR A 163 -23.57 -8.58 -3.95
N THR A 164 -23.61 -9.91 -4.04
CA THR A 164 -22.46 -10.72 -4.45
C THR A 164 -22.73 -11.43 -5.78
N GLU A 165 -21.73 -11.47 -6.65
CA GLU A 165 -21.69 -12.38 -7.78
C GLU A 165 -20.66 -13.49 -7.51
N ILE A 166 -21.06 -14.72 -7.75
CA ILE A 166 -20.17 -15.88 -7.71
C ILE A 166 -20.03 -16.42 -9.12
N LEU A 167 -18.82 -16.42 -9.62
CA LEU A 167 -18.46 -16.92 -10.95
C LEU A 167 -17.76 -18.25 -10.77
N LEU A 168 -18.27 -19.31 -11.38
CA LEU A 168 -17.71 -20.67 -11.33
C LEU A 168 -17.00 -21.00 -12.64
N TYR A 169 -15.83 -21.64 -12.54
CA TYR A 169 -14.96 -21.92 -13.66
C TYR A 169 -14.50 -23.38 -13.65
N ILE A 170 -14.13 -23.86 -14.84
CA ILE A 170 -13.39 -25.12 -15.05
C ILE A 170 -12.04 -24.82 -15.72
N PRO A 171 -11.02 -25.68 -15.54
CA PRO A 171 -9.78 -25.55 -16.28
C PRO A 171 -10.04 -25.70 -17.79
N GLN A 172 -9.49 -24.79 -18.57
CA GLN A 172 -9.49 -24.86 -20.03
C GLN A 172 -8.16 -25.42 -20.55
N GLU A 173 -7.06 -25.01 -19.92
CA GLU A 173 -5.71 -25.46 -20.23
C GLU A 173 -4.98 -25.92 -18.99
N GLU A 174 -4.31 -27.06 -19.06
CA GLU A 174 -3.49 -27.63 -17.98
C GLU A 174 -2.10 -27.97 -18.49
N ASN A 175 -1.07 -27.63 -17.72
CA ASN A 175 0.32 -28.03 -17.97
C ASN A 175 0.78 -29.06 -16.95
N PHE A 176 1.40 -30.14 -17.42
CA PHE A 176 1.93 -31.17 -16.54
C PHE A 176 3.26 -30.74 -15.91
N LYS A 177 3.31 -30.62 -14.60
CA LYS A 177 4.51 -30.23 -13.84
C LYS A 177 5.33 -31.39 -13.29
N GLY A 178 4.72 -32.55 -13.06
CA GLY A 178 5.41 -33.72 -12.49
C GLY A 178 4.53 -34.63 -11.67
N TRP A 179 5.18 -35.49 -10.83
CA TRP A 179 4.52 -36.43 -9.94
C TRP A 179 4.94 -36.15 -8.50
N THR A 180 4.04 -36.29 -7.56
CA THR A 180 4.37 -36.30 -6.12
C THR A 180 5.01 -37.63 -5.76
N GLY A 181 5.69 -37.71 -4.57
CA GLY A 181 6.18 -38.98 -4.04
C GLY A 181 5.10 -40.04 -3.81
N GLU A 182 3.81 -39.66 -3.80
CA GLU A 182 2.65 -40.54 -3.70
C GLU A 182 2.10 -40.95 -5.08
N GLY A 183 2.78 -40.64 -6.18
CA GLY A 183 2.35 -40.97 -7.53
C GLY A 183 1.18 -40.14 -8.07
N ARG A 184 0.92 -38.97 -7.47
CA ARG A 184 -0.13 -38.06 -7.97
C ARG A 184 0.42 -37.12 -9.03
N LYS A 185 -0.35 -36.95 -10.11
CA LYS A 185 -0.03 -35.98 -11.15
C LYS A 185 -0.19 -34.55 -10.60
N VAL A 186 0.86 -33.75 -10.71
CA VAL A 186 0.83 -32.32 -10.42
C VAL A 186 0.68 -31.56 -11.73
N VAL A 187 -0.34 -30.74 -11.80
CA VAL A 187 -0.63 -29.89 -12.98
C VAL A 187 -0.71 -28.44 -12.56
N GLU A 188 -0.37 -27.57 -13.49
CA GLU A 188 -0.64 -26.15 -13.42
C GLU A 188 -1.81 -25.83 -14.35
N ILE A 189 -2.77 -25.08 -13.85
CA ILE A 189 -3.91 -24.63 -14.65
C ILE A 189 -3.52 -23.28 -15.27
N LEU A 190 -3.43 -23.25 -16.60
CA LEU A 190 -2.98 -22.09 -17.35
C LEU A 190 -4.12 -21.13 -17.68
N SER A 191 -5.33 -21.67 -17.83
CA SER A 191 -6.51 -20.84 -18.09
C SER A 191 -7.79 -21.44 -17.53
N TRP A 192 -8.79 -20.56 -17.30
CA TRP A 192 -10.08 -20.88 -16.73
C TRP A 192 -11.22 -20.47 -17.66
N SER A 193 -12.21 -21.34 -17.82
CA SER A 193 -13.44 -21.06 -18.56
C SER A 193 -14.63 -20.95 -17.62
N MET A 194 -15.33 -19.81 -17.65
CA MET A 194 -16.52 -19.58 -16.83
C MET A 194 -17.67 -20.47 -17.30
N ILE A 195 -18.26 -21.23 -16.38
CA ILE A 195 -19.39 -22.14 -16.66
C ILE A 195 -20.68 -21.70 -15.98
N LYS A 196 -20.61 -20.88 -14.95
CA LYS A 196 -21.79 -20.43 -14.20
C LYS A 196 -21.55 -19.09 -13.52
N LYS A 197 -22.60 -18.25 -13.53
CA LYS A 197 -22.68 -17.01 -12.78
C LYS A 197 -23.90 -17.05 -11.88
N CYS A 198 -23.74 -16.71 -10.60
CA CYS A 198 -24.79 -16.65 -9.61
C CYS A 198 -24.80 -15.27 -8.96
N LYS A 199 -25.93 -14.56 -8.99
CA LYS A 199 -26.14 -13.35 -8.19
C LYS A 199 -26.76 -13.76 -6.86
N VAL A 200 -26.22 -13.25 -5.75
CA VAL A 200 -26.67 -13.51 -4.38
C VAL A 200 -27.11 -12.18 -3.77
N PRO A 201 -28.36 -12.08 -3.29
CA PRO A 201 -28.89 -10.84 -2.74
C PRO A 201 -28.22 -10.48 -1.39
N PRO A 202 -28.43 -9.25 -0.89
CA PRO A 202 -27.73 -8.74 0.29
C PRO A 202 -28.04 -9.46 1.60
N GLU A 203 -29.19 -10.10 1.69
CA GLU A 203 -29.63 -10.87 2.88
C GLU A 203 -29.01 -12.27 2.97
N ASP A 204 -28.46 -12.79 1.86
CA ASP A 204 -27.88 -14.12 1.80
C ASP A 204 -26.35 -14.02 1.88
N PHE A 205 -25.76 -14.76 2.82
CA PHE A 205 -24.30 -14.82 3.05
C PHE A 205 -23.70 -16.16 2.67
N TYR A 206 -24.43 -16.94 1.87
CA TYR A 206 -23.93 -18.19 1.34
C TYR A 206 -24.59 -18.54 0.01
N LYS A 207 -23.92 -19.40 -0.76
CA LYS A 207 -24.48 -20.01 -1.98
C LYS A 207 -24.06 -21.45 -2.07
N SER A 208 -25.06 -22.33 -2.28
CA SER A 208 -24.83 -23.72 -2.65
C SER A 208 -24.89 -23.87 -4.17
N ILE A 209 -23.91 -24.55 -4.73
CA ILE A 209 -23.87 -24.95 -6.14
C ILE A 209 -23.75 -26.46 -6.18
N ASN A 210 -24.78 -27.12 -6.67
CA ASN A 210 -24.92 -28.58 -6.73
C ASN A 210 -24.87 -29.09 -8.18
N GLY A 211 -24.81 -30.42 -8.34
CA GLY A 211 -24.75 -31.10 -9.62
C GLY A 211 -23.39 -30.99 -10.31
N LEU A 212 -22.31 -30.78 -9.54
CA LEU A 212 -20.96 -30.72 -10.06
C LEU A 212 -20.40 -32.13 -10.30
N ALA A 213 -19.91 -32.38 -11.52
CA ALA A 213 -19.19 -33.60 -11.81
C ALA A 213 -17.85 -33.68 -11.07
N PRO A 214 -17.30 -34.90 -10.83
CA PRO A 214 -15.95 -35.00 -10.27
C PRO A 214 -14.92 -34.28 -11.15
N GLY A 215 -14.13 -33.39 -10.58
CA GLY A 215 -13.17 -32.58 -11.33
C GLY A 215 -12.56 -31.45 -10.49
N THR A 216 -11.71 -30.67 -11.12
CA THR A 216 -11.14 -29.44 -10.59
C THR A 216 -11.98 -28.25 -11.04
N TYR A 217 -12.21 -27.34 -10.14
CA TYR A 217 -12.99 -26.12 -10.34
C TYR A 217 -12.31 -24.95 -9.65
N SER A 218 -12.70 -23.75 -10.04
CA SER A 218 -12.44 -22.56 -9.22
C SER A 218 -13.66 -21.66 -9.17
N TYR A 219 -13.67 -20.76 -8.21
CA TYR A 219 -14.66 -19.68 -8.18
C TYR A 219 -13.99 -18.35 -7.88
N VAL A 220 -14.63 -17.28 -8.36
CA VAL A 220 -14.31 -15.88 -8.05
C VAL A 220 -15.55 -15.25 -7.42
N ILE A 221 -15.34 -14.44 -6.41
CA ILE A 221 -16.38 -13.63 -5.77
C ILE A 221 -16.18 -12.18 -6.13
N LYS A 222 -17.25 -11.52 -6.57
CA LYS A 222 -17.32 -10.09 -6.80
C LYS A 222 -18.40 -9.50 -5.92
N GLN A 223 -18.09 -8.42 -5.21
CA GLN A 223 -19.07 -7.69 -4.42
C GLN A 223 -19.26 -6.28 -4.97
N TYR A 224 -20.49 -5.83 -4.98
CA TYR A 224 -20.92 -4.60 -5.63
C TYR A 224 -21.72 -3.72 -4.67
N ASP A 225 -21.70 -2.42 -4.95
CA ASP A 225 -22.57 -1.44 -4.30
C ASP A 225 -23.92 -1.28 -5.03
N LYS A 226 -24.76 -0.36 -4.52
CA LYS A 226 -26.10 -0.01 -5.09
C LYS A 226 -26.05 0.59 -6.49
N LYS A 227 -24.88 1.05 -6.96
CA LYS A 227 -24.68 1.63 -8.27
C LYS A 227 -24.05 0.65 -9.26
N ASP A 228 -23.93 -0.64 -8.87
CA ASP A 228 -23.21 -1.66 -9.60
C ASP A 228 -21.70 -1.38 -9.73
N GLU A 229 -21.13 -0.53 -8.82
CA GLU A 229 -19.69 -0.32 -8.75
C GLU A 229 -19.02 -1.51 -8.03
N LEU A 230 -17.94 -2.02 -8.63
CA LEU A 230 -17.18 -3.14 -8.07
C LEU A 230 -16.42 -2.68 -6.82
N LEU A 231 -16.77 -3.25 -5.66
CA LEU A 231 -16.10 -3.00 -4.39
C LEU A 231 -14.90 -3.92 -4.20
N MET A 232 -15.07 -5.21 -4.50
CA MET A 232 -14.07 -6.25 -4.28
C MET A 232 -14.19 -7.35 -5.32
N GLU A 233 -13.04 -7.87 -5.76
CA GLU A 233 -12.92 -9.08 -6.57
C GLU A 233 -11.81 -9.97 -6.00
N THR A 234 -12.07 -11.27 -5.89
CA THR A 234 -11.09 -12.23 -5.42
C THR A 234 -10.27 -12.79 -6.57
N GLU A 235 -9.12 -13.36 -6.26
CA GLU A 235 -8.47 -14.32 -7.12
C GLU A 235 -9.29 -15.62 -7.21
N HIS A 236 -8.85 -16.57 -8.04
CA HIS A 236 -9.48 -17.87 -8.17
C HIS A 236 -9.25 -18.73 -6.93
N PHE A 237 -10.34 -19.12 -6.26
CA PHE A 237 -10.32 -20.14 -5.21
C PHE A 237 -10.51 -21.52 -5.82
N GLU A 238 -9.46 -22.29 -5.90
CA GLU A 238 -9.50 -23.64 -6.44
C GLU A 238 -10.10 -24.65 -5.46
N PHE A 239 -10.90 -25.59 -5.96
CA PHE A 239 -11.43 -26.70 -5.19
C PHE A 239 -11.61 -27.94 -6.07
N ARG A 240 -11.82 -29.09 -5.43
CA ARG A 240 -11.98 -30.36 -6.15
C ARG A 240 -13.21 -31.13 -5.67
N ILE A 241 -14.04 -31.57 -6.62
CA ILE A 241 -15.12 -32.53 -6.39
C ILE A 241 -14.53 -33.93 -6.61
N GLN A 242 -14.61 -34.77 -5.58
CA GLN A 242 -14.06 -36.12 -5.62
C GLN A 242 -15.12 -37.12 -6.12
N LYS A 243 -14.66 -38.17 -6.81
CA LYS A 243 -15.53 -39.31 -7.09
C LYS A 243 -16.01 -39.95 -5.78
N PRO A 244 -17.31 -40.29 -5.65
CA PRO A 244 -17.78 -41.06 -4.52
C PRO A 244 -16.91 -42.31 -4.35
N LYS A 245 -16.46 -42.60 -3.14
CA LYS A 245 -15.77 -43.87 -2.84
C LYS A 245 -16.76 -45.00 -3.13
N GLN A 246 -16.46 -45.85 -4.09
CA GLN A 246 -17.25 -47.07 -4.28
C GLN A 246 -17.21 -47.86 -2.96
N PRO A 247 -18.35 -48.32 -2.41
CA PRO A 247 -18.35 -49.19 -1.27
C PRO A 247 -17.50 -50.42 -1.63
N ILE A 248 -16.55 -50.76 -0.82
CA ILE A 248 -15.78 -52.00 -0.93
C ILE A 248 -16.80 -53.11 -0.73
N MET A 249 -17.24 -53.73 -1.84
CA MET A 249 -18.05 -54.94 -1.73
C MET A 249 -17.18 -55.98 -1.07
N GLY A 250 -17.48 -56.21 0.23
CA GLY A 250 -16.86 -57.30 0.97
C GLY A 250 -17.05 -58.60 0.18
N ARG A 251 -15.95 -59.28 -0.13
CA ARG A 251 -16.03 -60.66 -0.64
C ARG A 251 -16.81 -61.46 0.41
N ILE A 252 -18.04 -61.79 0.08
CA ILE A 252 -18.80 -62.81 0.80
C ILE A 252 -18.05 -64.12 0.51
N ASN A 253 -17.17 -64.54 1.42
CA ASN A 253 -16.65 -65.89 1.41
C ASN A 253 -17.84 -66.83 1.65
N ARG A 254 -18.33 -67.46 0.57
CA ARG A 254 -19.23 -68.61 0.69
C ARG A 254 -18.40 -69.73 1.32
N ILE A 255 -18.80 -70.12 2.57
CA ILE A 255 -18.40 -71.37 3.22
C ILE A 255 -19.12 -72.54 2.51
#